data_f5760f5cc57f52009ff6b3b7744842b6
#
_entry.id   f5760f5cc57f52009ff6b3b7744842b6
#
_cell.length_a   1.000
_cell.length_b   1.000
_cell.length_c   1.000
_cell.angle_alpha   90.00
_cell.angle_beta   90.00
_cell.angle_gamma   90.00
#
_symmetry.space_group_name_H-M   'P 1'
#
loop_
_entity.id
_entity.type
_entity.pdbx_description
1 polymer ?
#
loop_
_entity_poly.entity_id
_entity_poly.type
_entity_poly.pdbx_seq_one_letter_code
_entity_poly.pdbx_strand_id
1 'polypeptide(L)'
;MNKRVGFLGVPMDLGGGLRGVDMGPSAIRIAGLGRGIQALGLEFEDLGNVPVLRSDAKEPKNASAKYLDSIANCCRRLRGRVERLIEEGTLGEVIPDALR
;
A
#
# COMPACT_ATOMS: atom_id res chain seq x y z
N MET A 1 -3.13 17.20 -21.74
CA MET A 1 -3.77 16.84 -20.45
C MET A 1 -2.78 16.10 -19.58
N ASN A 2 -2.48 16.64 -18.43
CA ASN A 2 -1.50 16.02 -17.53
C ASN A 2 -2.13 14.84 -16.79
N LYS A 3 -1.47 13.68 -16.86
CA LYS A 3 -1.89 12.55 -16.07
C LYS A 3 -1.38 12.71 -14.64
N ARG A 4 -2.20 12.26 -13.72
CA ARG A 4 -1.87 12.27 -12.30
C ARG A 4 -1.63 10.84 -11.82
N VAL A 5 -0.54 10.64 -11.08
CA VAL A 5 -0.22 9.35 -10.50
C VAL A 5 -0.34 9.47 -9.00
N GLY A 6 -1.15 8.60 -8.39
CA GLY A 6 -1.27 8.50 -6.95
C GLY A 6 -0.47 7.32 -6.45
N PHE A 7 0.26 7.50 -5.36
CA PHE A 7 1.02 6.44 -4.72
C PHE A 7 0.39 6.10 -3.37
N LEU A 8 -0.05 4.85 -3.24
CA LEU A 8 -0.65 4.36 -2.01
C LEU A 8 0.16 3.15 -1.54
N GLY A 9 0.77 3.27 -0.36
CA GLY A 9 1.60 2.21 0.17
C GLY A 9 0.82 1.23 1.04
N VAL A 10 1.26 -0.02 1.04
CA VAL A 10 0.74 -1.04 1.95
C VAL A 10 1.94 -1.66 2.66
N PRO A 11 2.33 -1.12 3.83
CA PRO A 11 3.51 -1.59 4.54
C PRO A 11 3.19 -2.87 5.32
N MET A 12 3.15 -3.99 4.61
CA MET A 12 2.77 -5.26 5.19
C MET A 12 3.87 -6.31 5.01
N ASP A 13 4.25 -6.96 6.11
CA ASP A 13 5.12 -8.12 6.07
C ASP A 13 4.47 -9.35 6.71
N LEU A 14 3.19 -9.24 7.07
CA LEU A 14 2.45 -10.33 7.70
C LEU A 14 2.28 -11.49 6.71
N GLY A 15 2.50 -12.69 7.18
CA GLY A 15 2.41 -13.86 6.32
C GLY A 15 3.68 -14.16 5.54
N GLY A 16 4.63 -13.24 5.50
CA GLY A 16 5.92 -13.47 4.89
C GLY A 16 6.86 -14.20 5.84
N GLY A 17 7.87 -14.85 5.28
CA GLY A 17 8.89 -15.54 6.07
C GLY A 17 9.94 -14.59 6.65
N LEU A 18 10.06 -13.39 6.12
CA LEU A 18 11.06 -12.40 6.53
C LEU A 18 10.40 -11.12 6.97
N ARG A 19 10.96 -10.50 8.02
CA ARG A 19 10.54 -9.18 8.48
C ARG A 19 11.24 -8.11 7.66
N GLY A 20 10.64 -6.93 7.60
CA GLY A 20 11.25 -5.77 6.96
C GLY A 20 10.66 -5.38 5.61
N VAL A 21 9.91 -6.27 4.98
CA VAL A 21 9.25 -5.97 3.70
C VAL A 21 8.26 -4.81 3.84
N ASP A 22 7.73 -4.58 5.06
CA ASP A 22 6.86 -3.47 5.36
C ASP A 22 7.54 -2.10 5.19
N MET A 23 8.85 -2.07 5.05
CA MET A 23 9.59 -0.84 4.78
C MET A 23 9.61 -0.47 3.29
N GLY A 24 9.05 -1.32 2.43
CA GLY A 24 9.02 -1.08 0.99
C GLY A 24 8.49 0.29 0.58
N PRO A 25 7.28 0.69 1.02
CA PRO A 25 6.75 2.00 0.66
C PRO A 25 7.64 3.16 1.09
N SER A 26 8.20 3.10 2.30
CA SER A 26 9.09 4.14 2.78
C SER A 26 10.39 4.18 1.98
N ALA A 27 10.94 3.02 1.67
CA ALA A 27 12.19 2.93 0.90
C ALA A 27 12.00 3.52 -0.50
N ILE A 28 10.88 3.23 -1.15
CA ILE A 28 10.57 3.76 -2.47
C ILE A 28 10.43 5.28 -2.44
N ARG A 29 9.77 5.82 -1.40
CA ARG A 29 9.63 7.26 -1.22
C ARG A 29 10.99 7.93 -1.05
N ILE A 30 11.83 7.36 -0.20
CA ILE A 30 13.17 7.89 0.05
C ILE A 30 14.03 7.83 -1.21
N ALA A 31 13.85 6.80 -2.02
CA ALA A 31 14.57 6.66 -3.29
C ALA A 31 14.17 7.71 -4.34
N GLY A 32 13.08 8.44 -4.13
CA GLY A 32 12.72 9.57 -4.97
C GLY A 32 11.70 9.26 -6.05
N LEU A 33 10.79 8.33 -5.80
CA LEU A 33 9.74 7.98 -6.76
C LEU A 33 8.96 9.22 -7.23
N GLY A 34 8.57 10.09 -6.30
CA GLY A 34 7.78 11.28 -6.66
C GLY A 34 8.51 12.19 -7.62
N ARG A 35 9.79 12.46 -7.33
CA ARG A 35 10.59 13.29 -8.21
C ARG A 35 10.81 12.67 -9.58
N GLY A 36 10.99 11.34 -9.61
CA GLY A 36 11.12 10.62 -10.88
C GLY A 36 9.88 10.73 -11.74
N ILE A 37 8.71 10.58 -11.13
CA ILE A 37 7.44 10.71 -11.84
C ILE A 37 7.23 12.14 -12.33
N GLN A 38 7.52 13.13 -11.51
CA GLN A 38 7.40 14.54 -11.90
C GLN A 38 8.36 14.89 -13.03
N ALA A 39 9.55 14.28 -13.06
CA ALA A 39 10.51 14.49 -14.14
C ALA A 39 10.00 14.00 -15.49
N LEU A 40 9.03 13.09 -15.49
CA LEU A 40 8.38 12.60 -16.70
C LEU A 40 7.25 13.52 -17.17
N GLY A 41 7.02 14.63 -16.50
CA GLY A 41 5.93 15.55 -16.84
C GLY A 41 4.58 15.17 -16.27
N LEU A 42 4.55 14.25 -15.31
CA LEU A 42 3.32 13.79 -14.69
C LEU A 42 3.14 14.44 -13.32
N GLU A 43 1.89 14.59 -12.90
CA GLU A 43 1.60 15.01 -11.54
C GLU A 43 1.71 13.82 -10.61
N PHE A 44 2.24 14.04 -9.41
CA PHE A 44 2.40 12.98 -8.41
C PHE A 44 1.73 13.38 -7.11
N GLU A 45 0.99 12.45 -6.53
CA GLU A 45 0.36 12.64 -5.23
C GLU A 45 0.66 11.44 -4.33
N ASP A 46 1.25 11.70 -3.17
CA ASP A 46 1.49 10.66 -2.17
C ASP A 46 0.25 10.54 -1.29
N LEU A 47 -0.44 9.42 -1.38
CA LEU A 47 -1.69 9.18 -0.65
C LEU A 47 -1.45 8.57 0.72
N GLY A 48 -0.20 8.37 1.10
CA GLY A 48 0.13 7.76 2.38
C GLY A 48 0.04 6.24 2.33
N ASN A 49 -0.23 5.64 3.46
CA ASN A 49 -0.28 4.20 3.59
C ASN A 49 -1.64 3.73 4.09
N VAL A 50 -2.02 2.53 3.68
CA VAL A 50 -3.13 1.81 4.30
C VAL A 50 -2.65 1.32 5.66
N PRO A 51 -3.40 1.56 6.76
CA PRO A 51 -3.00 1.05 8.07
C PRO A 51 -2.98 -0.47 8.08
N VAL A 52 -1.91 -1.02 8.63
CA VAL A 52 -1.76 -2.45 8.84
C VAL A 52 -1.86 -2.70 10.33
N LEU A 53 -2.99 -3.24 10.77
CA LEU A 53 -3.24 -3.51 12.18
C LEU A 53 -2.76 -4.91 12.50
N ARG A 54 -1.95 -5.03 13.54
CA ARG A 54 -1.52 -6.31 14.07
C ARG A 54 -2.32 -6.63 15.31
N SER A 55 -2.80 -7.85 15.36
CA SER A 55 -3.34 -8.38 16.61
C SER A 55 -2.19 -9.02 17.36
N ASP A 56 -1.45 -8.22 18.13
CA ASP A 56 -0.27 -8.70 18.84
C ASP A 56 -0.59 -9.69 19.96
N ALA A 57 -1.84 -9.75 20.37
CA ALA A 57 -2.23 -10.54 21.52
C ALA A 57 -2.55 -12.00 21.20
N LYS A 58 -2.59 -12.38 19.95
CA LYS A 58 -2.98 -13.75 19.59
C LYS A 58 -2.00 -14.37 18.63
N GLU A 59 -1.38 -15.45 19.08
CA GLU A 59 -0.64 -16.29 18.17
C GLU A 59 -1.61 -16.96 17.21
N PRO A 60 -1.18 -17.17 15.95
CA PRO A 60 -2.04 -17.86 14.99
C PRO A 60 -2.32 -19.27 15.45
N LYS A 61 -3.57 -19.67 15.44
CA LYS A 61 -4.00 -21.01 15.83
C LYS A 61 -3.49 -22.06 14.85
N ASN A 62 -3.13 -21.64 13.66
CA ASN A 62 -2.69 -22.53 12.60
C ASN A 62 -1.54 -21.84 11.86
N ALA A 63 -0.41 -22.52 11.75
CA ALA A 63 0.77 -21.96 11.09
C ALA A 63 0.53 -21.62 9.62
N SER A 64 -0.38 -22.33 8.94
CA SER A 64 -0.71 -22.05 7.54
C SER A 64 -1.65 -20.87 7.36
N ALA A 65 -2.25 -20.37 8.45
CA ALA A 65 -3.15 -19.22 8.44
C ALA A 65 -2.58 -18.06 9.25
N LYS A 66 -1.26 -17.89 9.23
CA LYS A 66 -0.55 -16.90 10.01
C LYS A 66 -1.04 -15.50 9.68
N TYR A 67 -1.56 -14.80 10.71
CA TYR A 67 -2.08 -13.43 10.59
C TYR A 67 -3.18 -13.23 9.56
N LEU A 68 -3.94 -14.30 9.26
CA LEU A 68 -4.97 -14.24 8.22
C LEU A 68 -5.97 -13.10 8.43
N ASP A 69 -6.44 -12.91 9.66
CA ASP A 69 -7.42 -11.87 9.96
C ASP A 69 -6.84 -10.47 9.75
N SER A 70 -5.60 -10.25 10.14
CA SER A 70 -4.93 -8.96 9.95
C SER A 70 -4.70 -8.67 8.48
N ILE A 71 -4.29 -9.68 7.72
CA ILE A 71 -4.09 -9.55 6.28
C ILE A 71 -5.41 -9.26 5.58
N ALA A 72 -6.47 -10.01 5.91
CA ALA A 72 -7.78 -9.79 5.31
C ALA A 72 -8.31 -8.40 5.63
N ASN A 73 -8.11 -7.93 6.86
CA ASN A 73 -8.52 -6.58 7.25
C ASN A 73 -7.80 -5.52 6.41
N CYS A 74 -6.50 -5.66 6.25
CA CYS A 74 -5.71 -4.74 5.45
C CYS A 74 -6.17 -4.73 3.98
N CYS A 75 -6.43 -5.89 3.43
CA CYS A 75 -6.89 -6.01 2.04
C CYS A 75 -8.25 -5.33 1.85
N ARG A 76 -9.16 -5.47 2.82
CA ARG A 76 -10.45 -4.79 2.75
C ARG A 76 -10.30 -3.27 2.81
N ARG A 77 -9.39 -2.77 3.65
CA ARG A 77 -9.10 -1.34 3.73
C ARG A 77 -8.51 -0.80 2.44
N LEU A 78 -7.58 -1.55 1.85
CA LEU A 78 -6.99 -1.19 0.57
C LEU A 78 -8.07 -1.11 -0.51
N ARG A 79 -8.92 -2.12 -0.59
CA ARG A 79 -10.02 -2.15 -1.55
C ARG A 79 -10.90 -0.91 -1.40
N GLY A 80 -11.30 -0.58 -0.17
CA GLY A 80 -12.14 0.58 0.08
C GLY A 80 -11.48 1.90 -0.34
N ARG A 81 -10.18 2.03 -0.10
CA ARG A 81 -9.44 3.22 -0.51
C ARG A 81 -9.39 3.35 -2.02
N VAL A 82 -9.09 2.26 -2.71
CA VAL A 82 -8.99 2.27 -4.18
C VAL A 82 -10.36 2.55 -4.80
N GLU A 83 -11.42 1.90 -4.32
CA GLU A 83 -12.76 2.14 -4.82
C GLU A 83 -13.16 3.60 -4.67
N ARG A 84 -12.87 4.20 -3.51
CA ARG A 84 -13.21 5.59 -3.25
C ARG A 84 -12.46 6.54 -4.17
N LEU A 85 -11.17 6.28 -4.41
CA LEU A 85 -10.37 7.11 -5.30
C LEU A 85 -10.88 7.06 -6.74
N ILE A 86 -11.31 5.88 -7.18
CA ILE A 86 -11.87 5.72 -8.51
C ILE A 86 -13.22 6.45 -8.62
N GLU A 87 -14.09 6.32 -7.62
CA GLU A 87 -15.40 6.96 -7.59
C GLU A 87 -15.30 8.49 -7.61
N GLU A 88 -14.33 9.02 -6.85
CA GLU A 88 -14.14 10.46 -6.79
C GLU A 88 -13.55 11.03 -8.07
N GLY A 89 -13.03 10.18 -8.94
CA GLY A 89 -12.39 10.63 -10.16
C GLY A 89 -11.18 11.51 -9.94
N THR A 90 -10.60 11.45 -8.73
CA THR A 90 -9.53 12.33 -8.32
C THR A 90 -8.20 11.96 -8.95
N LEU A 91 -8.04 10.70 -9.30
CA LEU A 91 -6.76 10.17 -9.80
C LEU A 91 -6.99 9.36 -11.07
N GLY A 92 -6.08 9.52 -12.02
CA GLY A 92 -6.07 8.70 -13.22
C GLY A 92 -5.57 7.29 -12.96
N GLU A 93 -4.57 7.16 -12.09
CA GLU A 93 -3.96 5.87 -11.78
C GLU A 93 -3.57 5.81 -10.31
N VAL A 94 -3.77 4.64 -9.71
CA VAL A 94 -3.34 4.35 -8.36
C VAL A 94 -2.52 3.07 -8.40
N ILE A 95 -1.33 3.11 -7.83
CA ILE A 95 -0.42 1.97 -7.83
C ILE A 95 -0.18 1.53 -6.39
N PRO A 96 -0.84 0.46 -5.91
CA PRO A 96 -0.55 -0.09 -4.59
C PRO A 96 0.76 -0.87 -4.62
N ASP A 97 1.65 -0.58 -3.69
CA ASP A 97 2.95 -1.26 -3.63
C ASP A 97 2.83 -2.76 -3.45
N ALA A 98 1.88 -3.19 -2.65
CA ALA A 98 1.71 -4.61 -2.33
C ALA A 98 1.33 -5.46 -3.54
N LEU A 99 0.92 -4.86 -4.64
CA LEU A 99 0.48 -5.58 -5.83
C LEU A 99 1.57 -5.71 -6.89
N ARG A 100 2.76 -5.28 -6.59
CA ARG A 100 3.89 -5.41 -7.51
C ARG A 100 4.67 -6.70 -7.31
#